data_831bb089bddd7286f17461b821c3ff89
#
_entry.id   831bb089bddd7286f17461b821c3ff89
#
_cell.length_a   1.000
_cell.length_b   1.000
_cell.length_c   1.000
_cell.angle_alpha   90.00
_cell.angle_beta   90.00
_cell.angle_gamma   90.00
#
_symmetry.space_group_name_H-M   'P 1'
#
loop_
_entity.id
_entity.type
_entity.pdbx_description
1 polymer ?
#
loop_
_entity_poly.entity_id
_entity_poly.type
_entity_poly.pdbx_seq_one_letter_code
_entity_poly.pdbx_strand_id
1 'polypeptide(L)'
;MTVFERSPDGISNRALFLGVDIVAYHEGNSTDDISLDTLFWNNVFECFRPDLKVRFLPSGGKTDILEILKGAPEENRNSLFLLDRDYDDICGDYIDRSDVLYTYGYSFENDIFSKELIDYFIYNQLPIAERRQQWNQEIMNYFEDTDEILRTIAKFDQMSRKINVGGIATDGFQRLYTDGRLGGKPTIAEEIVEIEQSRISQNLQENSHENVDGNWQRRINGHFLMDISYRMVVFLARKLDSRFSVEKKFLIRAFLSRSFNSIDEADERAQYFDLKLRYIFK
;
A
#
# COMPACT_ATOMS: atom_id res chain seq x y z
N MET A 1 14.56 3.36 25.11
CA MET A 1 14.29 4.80 24.85
C MET A 1 14.37 5.56 26.15
N THR A 2 15.08 6.68 26.12
CA THR A 2 15.17 7.57 27.30
C THR A 2 13.83 8.28 27.50
N VAL A 3 13.49 8.61 28.75
CA VAL A 3 12.25 9.35 29.10
C VAL A 3 12.11 10.66 28.32
N PHE A 4 13.23 11.25 27.94
CA PHE A 4 13.30 12.50 27.18
C PHE A 4 12.74 12.37 25.74
N GLU A 5 12.89 11.21 25.10
CA GLU A 5 12.39 11.00 23.74
C GLU A 5 10.87 10.86 23.64
N ARG A 6 10.21 10.62 24.78
CA ARG A 6 8.74 10.45 24.85
C ARG A 6 8.00 11.67 25.39
N SER A 7 8.72 12.71 25.82
CA SER A 7 8.05 13.93 26.26
C SER A 7 7.57 14.77 25.05
N PRO A 8 6.48 15.55 25.18
CA PRO A 8 6.02 16.46 24.12
C PRO A 8 7.13 17.38 23.64
N ASP A 9 7.94 17.92 24.54
CA ASP A 9 9.08 18.78 24.21
C ASP A 9 10.19 17.99 23.46
N GLY A 10 10.43 16.73 23.81
CA GLY A 10 11.37 15.86 23.11
C GLY A 10 10.95 15.58 21.69
N ILE A 11 9.66 15.34 21.46
CA ILE A 11 9.09 15.14 20.11
C ILE A 11 9.20 16.44 19.32
N SER A 12 8.77 17.57 19.88
CA SER A 12 8.77 18.87 19.21
C SER A 12 10.15 19.35 18.79
N ASN A 13 11.19 19.05 19.57
CA ASN A 13 12.55 19.52 19.30
C ASN A 13 13.41 18.49 18.55
N ARG A 14 12.89 17.33 18.22
CA ARG A 14 13.67 16.24 17.61
C ARG A 14 14.27 16.62 16.25
N ALA A 15 13.51 17.33 15.42
CA ALA A 15 13.98 17.82 14.12
C ALA A 15 15.21 18.74 14.27
N LEU A 16 15.18 19.64 15.24
CA LEU A 16 16.29 20.54 15.56
C LEU A 16 17.55 19.74 15.95
N PHE A 17 17.42 18.75 16.82
CA PHE A 17 18.55 17.90 17.24
C PHE A 17 19.13 17.08 16.09
N LEU A 18 18.31 16.68 15.13
CA LEU A 18 18.72 15.91 13.95
C LEU A 18 19.22 16.81 12.80
N GLY A 19 19.05 18.12 12.89
CA GLY A 19 19.43 19.08 11.84
C GLY A 19 18.64 18.87 10.54
N VAL A 20 17.33 18.60 10.68
CA VAL A 20 16.37 18.41 9.58
C VAL A 20 15.17 19.34 9.77
N ASP A 21 14.40 19.54 8.70
CA ASP A 21 13.19 20.36 8.77
C ASP A 21 12.05 19.57 9.43
N ILE A 22 11.94 18.29 9.10
CA ILE A 22 10.85 17.40 9.51
C ILE A 22 11.40 16.07 10.01
N VAL A 23 10.80 15.55 11.09
CA VAL A 23 10.89 14.15 11.49
C VAL A 23 9.58 13.46 11.14
N ALA A 24 9.64 12.48 10.26
CA ALA A 24 8.47 11.73 9.80
C ALA A 24 8.47 10.32 10.42
N TYR A 25 7.46 10.04 11.24
CA TYR A 25 7.23 8.73 11.87
C TYR A 25 6.35 7.89 10.95
N HIS A 26 6.77 6.65 10.64
CA HIS A 26 6.01 5.76 9.77
C HIS A 26 6.03 4.32 10.28
N GLU A 27 5.14 3.49 9.74
CA GLU A 27 5.08 2.07 10.06
C GLU A 27 6.35 1.35 9.60
N GLY A 28 6.77 0.33 10.34
CA GLY A 28 7.95 -0.48 10.02
C GLY A 28 8.87 -0.68 11.21
N ASN A 29 9.78 -1.63 11.06
CA ASN A 29 10.76 -1.97 12.09
C ASN A 29 12.11 -1.28 11.85
N SER A 30 12.71 -0.77 12.93
CA SER A 30 14.00 -0.07 12.90
C SER A 30 15.21 -0.97 12.62
N THR A 31 15.02 -2.29 12.50
CA THR A 31 16.10 -3.28 12.28
C THR A 31 16.43 -3.50 10.81
N ASP A 32 15.58 -3.08 9.89
CA ASP A 32 15.86 -3.16 8.46
C ASP A 32 16.70 -1.96 8.01
N ASP A 33 17.75 -2.19 7.22
CA ASP A 33 18.66 -1.13 6.73
C ASP A 33 17.90 -0.02 5.99
N ILE A 34 16.91 -0.36 5.17
CA ILE A 34 15.93 0.56 4.59
C ILE A 34 14.63 -0.21 4.40
N SER A 35 13.57 0.15 5.12
CA SER A 35 12.25 -0.44 4.91
C SER A 35 11.63 0.01 3.59
N LEU A 36 10.70 -0.80 3.06
CA LEU A 36 9.97 -0.43 1.83
C LEU A 36 9.11 0.83 2.04
N ASP A 37 8.54 0.97 3.24
CA ASP A 37 7.78 2.16 3.65
C ASP A 37 8.67 3.41 3.64
N THR A 38 9.89 3.30 4.19
CA THR A 38 10.86 4.41 4.13
C THR A 38 11.14 4.81 2.68
N LEU A 39 11.34 3.84 1.78
CA LEU A 39 11.58 4.13 0.36
C LEU A 39 10.37 4.77 -0.29
N PHE A 40 9.17 4.30 0.01
CA PHE A 40 7.94 4.88 -0.51
C PHE A 40 7.79 6.34 -0.10
N TRP A 41 7.86 6.61 1.19
CA TRP A 41 7.70 7.97 1.70
C TRP A 41 8.81 8.91 1.24
N ASN A 42 10.05 8.41 1.14
CA ASN A 42 11.14 9.19 0.56
C ASN A 42 10.82 9.62 -0.88
N ASN A 43 10.34 8.69 -1.72
CA ASN A 43 9.96 9.00 -3.11
C ASN A 43 8.81 10.02 -3.18
N VAL A 44 7.81 9.92 -2.28
CA VAL A 44 6.73 10.92 -2.17
C VAL A 44 7.30 12.31 -1.87
N PHE A 45 8.19 12.41 -0.88
CA PHE A 45 8.77 13.71 -0.52
C PHE A 45 9.73 14.23 -1.58
N GLU A 46 10.56 13.40 -2.18
CA GLU A 46 11.46 13.81 -3.29
C GLU A 46 10.66 14.33 -4.49
N CYS A 47 9.47 13.76 -4.74
CA CYS A 47 8.63 14.20 -5.85
C CYS A 47 7.89 15.51 -5.56
N PHE A 48 7.26 15.64 -4.40
CA PHE A 48 6.32 16.73 -4.12
C PHE A 48 6.88 17.82 -3.20
N ARG A 49 7.93 17.54 -2.41
CA ARG A 49 8.57 18.49 -1.50
C ARG A 49 10.09 18.29 -1.44
N PRO A 50 10.78 18.38 -2.58
CA PRO A 50 12.25 18.25 -2.64
C PRO A 50 12.99 19.36 -1.89
N ASP A 51 12.28 20.41 -1.52
CA ASP A 51 12.78 21.53 -0.71
C ASP A 51 12.97 21.19 0.77
N LEU A 52 12.31 20.12 1.27
CA LEU A 52 12.35 19.75 2.68
C LEU A 52 13.39 18.66 2.96
N LYS A 53 14.18 18.87 4.01
CA LYS A 53 15.05 17.84 4.56
C LYS A 53 14.30 17.02 5.60
N VAL A 54 13.90 15.80 5.23
CA VAL A 54 13.09 14.93 6.07
C VAL A 54 13.93 13.77 6.64
N ARG A 55 13.72 13.45 7.92
CA ARG A 55 14.24 12.26 8.55
C ARG A 55 13.08 11.27 8.80
N PHE A 56 13.09 10.17 8.07
CA PHE A 56 12.11 9.09 8.26
C PHE A 56 12.54 8.20 9.42
N LEU A 57 11.59 7.88 10.31
CA LEU A 57 11.81 7.04 11.49
C LEU A 57 10.76 5.93 11.53
N PRO A 58 11.15 4.69 11.25
CA PRO A 58 10.28 3.54 11.46
C PRO A 58 9.98 3.40 12.96
N SER A 59 8.71 3.28 13.31
CA SER A 59 8.22 3.43 14.69
C SER A 59 7.32 2.27 15.15
N GLY A 60 7.52 1.09 14.57
CA GLY A 60 6.70 -0.09 14.87
C GLY A 60 5.44 -0.17 14.04
N GLY A 61 4.34 -0.64 14.62
CA GLY A 61 3.04 -0.68 13.94
C GLY A 61 2.25 0.61 14.11
N LYS A 62 1.10 0.68 13.46
CA LYS A 62 0.18 1.82 13.53
C LYS A 62 -0.13 2.25 14.97
N THR A 63 -0.37 1.29 15.87
CA THR A 63 -0.64 1.55 17.29
C THR A 63 0.51 2.30 17.97
N ASP A 64 1.76 1.93 17.67
CA ASP A 64 2.94 2.59 18.26
C ASP A 64 3.04 4.05 17.79
N ILE A 65 2.74 4.30 16.50
CA ILE A 65 2.72 5.66 15.94
C ILE A 65 1.60 6.49 16.59
N LEU A 66 0.42 5.91 16.77
CA LEU A 66 -0.71 6.58 17.42
C LEU A 66 -0.41 6.93 18.88
N GLU A 67 0.39 6.13 19.59
CA GLU A 67 0.87 6.48 20.93
C GLU A 67 1.81 7.69 20.91
N ILE A 68 2.72 7.76 19.94
CA ILE A 68 3.60 8.93 19.76
C ILE A 68 2.75 10.16 19.41
N LEU A 69 1.79 10.02 18.51
CA LEU A 69 0.89 11.08 18.06
C LEU A 69 0.07 11.66 19.23
N LYS A 70 -0.44 10.83 20.14
CA LYS A 70 -1.15 11.28 21.36
C LYS A 70 -0.29 12.13 22.27
N GLY A 71 1.02 11.88 22.31
CA GLY A 71 1.99 12.65 23.07
C GLY A 71 2.49 13.90 22.36
N ALA A 72 2.21 14.05 21.07
CA ALA A 72 2.68 15.18 20.27
C ALA A 72 1.71 16.36 20.33
N PRO A 73 2.19 17.61 20.51
CA PRO A 73 1.34 18.80 20.41
C PRO A 73 0.73 18.93 19.01
N GLU A 74 -0.54 19.33 18.92
CA GLU A 74 -1.25 19.46 17.62
C GLU A 74 -0.64 20.50 16.67
N GLU A 75 0.09 21.49 17.21
CA GLU A 75 0.73 22.55 16.44
C GLU A 75 2.21 22.25 16.09
N ASN A 76 2.65 21.02 16.25
CA ASN A 76 4.05 20.67 16.00
C ASN A 76 4.34 20.54 14.50
N ARG A 77 4.79 21.62 13.88
CA ARG A 77 5.12 21.69 12.45
C ARG A 77 6.36 20.88 12.04
N ASN A 78 7.14 20.37 13.00
CA ASN A 78 8.40 19.68 12.72
C ASN A 78 8.29 18.15 12.85
N SER A 79 7.12 17.64 13.16
CA SER A 79 6.82 16.21 13.19
C SER A 79 5.69 15.87 12.24
N LEU A 80 5.79 14.75 11.55
CA LEU A 80 4.77 14.25 10.65
C LEU A 80 4.53 12.77 10.94
N PHE A 81 3.28 12.34 10.89
CA PHE A 81 2.87 10.96 11.12
C PHE A 81 2.31 10.38 9.82
N LEU A 82 3.00 9.38 9.31
CA LEU A 82 2.74 8.75 8.03
C LEU A 82 2.11 7.38 8.28
N LEU A 83 0.87 7.21 7.86
CA LEU A 83 0.06 6.05 8.18
C LEU A 83 -0.46 5.38 6.90
N ASP A 84 -0.55 4.06 6.93
CA ASP A 84 -1.39 3.36 5.97
C ASP A 84 -2.86 3.68 6.23
N ARG A 85 -3.62 3.92 5.16
CA ARG A 85 -5.04 4.24 5.27
C ARG A 85 -5.83 3.09 5.83
N ASP A 86 -5.48 1.86 5.44
CA ASP A 86 -6.30 0.68 5.72
C ASP A 86 -7.77 0.93 5.33
N TYR A 87 -8.66 0.84 6.31
CA TYR A 87 -10.07 1.20 6.20
C TYR A 87 -10.50 2.27 7.21
N ASP A 88 -9.57 3.08 7.72
CA ASP A 88 -9.83 4.08 8.76
C ASP A 88 -10.90 5.09 8.36
N ASP A 89 -10.89 5.52 7.09
CA ASP A 89 -11.87 6.46 6.54
C ASP A 89 -13.29 5.87 6.44
N ILE A 90 -13.39 4.54 6.43
CA ILE A 90 -14.68 3.82 6.37
C ILE A 90 -15.18 3.48 7.78
N CYS A 91 -14.26 3.22 8.71
CA CYS A 91 -14.58 2.80 10.08
C CYS A 91 -14.77 3.98 11.04
N GLY A 92 -14.47 5.20 10.62
CA GLY A 92 -14.50 6.39 11.48
C GLY A 92 -13.25 6.54 12.36
N ASP A 93 -12.18 5.78 12.06
CA ASP A 93 -10.90 5.83 12.75
C ASP A 93 -9.92 6.84 12.12
N TYR A 94 -10.35 7.52 11.04
CA TYR A 94 -9.55 8.49 10.32
C TYR A 94 -9.21 9.70 11.19
N ILE A 95 -7.92 10.03 11.27
CA ILE A 95 -7.41 11.15 12.07
C ILE A 95 -7.23 12.35 11.16
N ASP A 96 -8.11 13.35 11.30
CA ASP A 96 -8.02 14.61 10.57
C ASP A 96 -7.19 15.64 11.36
N ARG A 97 -5.86 15.48 11.29
CA ARG A 97 -4.89 16.41 11.87
C ARG A 97 -3.93 16.88 10.78
N SER A 98 -3.46 18.11 10.89
CA SER A 98 -2.54 18.72 9.93
C SER A 98 -1.14 18.09 9.90
N ASP A 99 -0.78 17.31 10.91
CA ASP A 99 0.47 16.58 11.02
C ASP A 99 0.34 15.08 10.75
N VAL A 100 -0.79 14.64 10.14
CA VAL A 100 -1.02 13.26 9.74
C VAL A 100 -1.21 13.18 8.23
N LEU A 101 -0.45 12.31 7.58
CA LEU A 101 -0.56 12.00 6.16
C LEU A 101 -0.79 10.50 5.98
N TYR A 102 -1.85 10.16 5.28
CA TYR A 102 -2.19 8.79 4.92
C TYR A 102 -1.70 8.43 3.53
N THR A 103 -1.50 7.14 3.25
CA THR A 103 -1.43 6.63 1.88
C THR A 103 -2.71 6.98 1.12
N TYR A 104 -2.64 7.12 -0.20
CA TYR A 104 -3.82 7.36 -1.04
C TYR A 104 -4.72 6.13 -1.09
N GLY A 105 -4.13 4.95 -1.29
CA GLY A 105 -4.81 3.66 -1.24
C GLY A 105 -4.87 3.06 0.16
N TYR A 106 -5.24 1.77 0.24
CA TYR A 106 -5.26 0.98 1.47
C TYR A 106 -3.90 1.01 2.18
N SER A 107 -2.83 0.78 1.45
CA SER A 107 -1.43 0.86 1.90
C SER A 107 -0.55 1.38 0.76
N PHE A 108 0.74 1.55 1.01
CA PHE A 108 1.67 2.04 -0.02
C PHE A 108 1.76 1.10 -1.23
N GLU A 109 1.52 -0.19 -1.08
CA GLU A 109 1.49 -1.14 -2.20
C GLU A 109 0.41 -0.79 -3.22
N ASN A 110 -0.74 -0.27 -2.77
CA ASN A 110 -1.78 0.21 -3.67
C ASN A 110 -1.34 1.45 -4.44
N ASP A 111 -0.56 2.31 -3.78
CA ASP A 111 -0.07 3.55 -4.36
C ASP A 111 1.04 3.35 -5.40
N ILE A 112 1.78 2.25 -5.31
CA ILE A 112 2.82 1.89 -6.29
C ILE A 112 2.33 0.89 -7.34
N PHE A 113 1.13 0.31 -7.17
CA PHE A 113 0.62 -0.69 -8.10
C PHE A 113 0.25 -0.06 -9.44
N SER A 114 0.70 -0.70 -10.51
CA SER A 114 0.27 -0.44 -11.88
C SER A 114 0.48 -1.70 -12.72
N LYS A 115 -0.47 -1.99 -13.62
CA LYS A 115 -0.36 -3.08 -14.58
C LYS A 115 0.85 -2.87 -15.51
N GLU A 116 1.11 -1.63 -15.86
CA GLU A 116 2.21 -1.20 -16.71
C GLU A 116 3.57 -1.43 -16.05
N LEU A 117 3.64 -1.35 -14.70
CA LEU A 117 4.87 -1.66 -13.97
C LEU A 117 5.20 -3.15 -13.98
N ILE A 118 4.20 -4.03 -14.04
CA ILE A 118 4.40 -5.47 -14.23
C ILE A 118 5.06 -5.72 -15.59
N ASP A 119 4.49 -5.15 -16.66
CA ASP A 119 5.05 -5.24 -18.03
C ASP A 119 6.47 -4.67 -18.07
N TYR A 120 6.66 -3.48 -17.51
CA TYR A 120 7.97 -2.83 -17.44
C TYR A 120 9.02 -3.68 -16.70
N PHE A 121 8.66 -4.26 -15.56
CA PHE A 121 9.57 -5.12 -14.81
C PHE A 121 10.01 -6.34 -15.64
N ILE A 122 9.05 -7.03 -16.24
CA ILE A 122 9.32 -8.20 -17.08
C ILE A 122 10.22 -7.82 -18.27
N TYR A 123 9.90 -6.71 -18.95
CA TYR A 123 10.68 -6.24 -20.09
C TYR A 123 12.14 -5.93 -19.75
N ASN A 124 12.40 -5.34 -18.58
CA ASN A 124 13.76 -4.97 -18.20
C ASN A 124 14.59 -6.11 -17.60
N GLN A 125 13.91 -7.15 -17.09
CA GLN A 125 14.60 -8.29 -16.47
C GLN A 125 14.83 -9.44 -17.45
N LEU A 126 14.11 -9.47 -18.55
CA LEU A 126 14.15 -10.59 -19.50
C LEU A 126 14.42 -10.10 -20.93
N PRO A 127 15.31 -10.77 -21.69
CA PRO A 127 15.67 -10.36 -23.06
C PRO A 127 14.57 -10.77 -24.07
N ILE A 128 13.46 -10.04 -24.11
CA ILE A 128 12.23 -10.48 -24.79
C ILE A 128 11.52 -9.42 -25.63
N ALA A 129 12.26 -8.58 -26.30
CA ALA A 129 11.67 -7.55 -27.17
C ALA A 129 10.57 -8.10 -28.10
N GLU A 130 10.73 -9.33 -28.61
CA GLU A 130 9.79 -9.95 -29.56
C GLU A 130 8.44 -10.38 -28.94
N ARG A 131 8.34 -10.52 -27.62
CA ARG A 131 7.13 -11.04 -26.91
C ARG A 131 6.41 -10.00 -26.08
N ARG A 132 6.91 -8.78 -26.03
CA ARG A 132 6.38 -7.71 -25.16
C ARG A 132 4.88 -7.48 -25.36
N GLN A 133 4.42 -7.36 -26.61
CA GLN A 133 3.01 -7.08 -26.89
C GLN A 133 2.10 -8.22 -26.41
N GLN A 134 2.51 -9.47 -26.61
CA GLN A 134 1.73 -10.63 -26.18
C GLN A 134 1.61 -10.67 -24.65
N TRP A 135 2.65 -10.33 -23.92
CA TRP A 135 2.63 -10.38 -22.47
C TRP A 135 1.91 -9.22 -21.83
N ASN A 136 2.05 -8.03 -22.39
CA ASN A 136 1.22 -6.90 -21.99
C ASN A 136 -0.26 -7.27 -22.12
N GLN A 137 -0.68 -7.85 -23.25
CA GLN A 137 -2.04 -8.31 -23.43
C GLN A 137 -2.44 -9.40 -22.43
N GLU A 138 -1.54 -10.32 -22.10
CA GLU A 138 -1.82 -11.37 -21.10
C GLU A 138 -1.99 -10.80 -19.69
N ILE A 139 -1.23 -9.78 -19.33
CA ILE A 139 -1.38 -9.06 -18.06
C ILE A 139 -2.73 -8.34 -18.02
N MET A 140 -3.03 -7.57 -19.08
CA MET A 140 -4.28 -6.82 -19.16
C MET A 140 -5.49 -7.75 -19.09
N ASN A 141 -5.52 -8.81 -19.90
CA ASN A 141 -6.59 -9.79 -19.88
C ASN A 141 -6.75 -10.46 -18.51
N TYR A 142 -5.64 -10.75 -17.81
CA TYR A 142 -5.72 -11.35 -16.48
C TYR A 142 -6.47 -10.43 -15.49
N PHE A 143 -6.13 -9.14 -15.47
CA PHE A 143 -6.79 -8.20 -14.57
C PHE A 143 -8.21 -7.82 -15.02
N GLU A 144 -8.52 -7.92 -16.31
CA GLU A 144 -9.90 -7.80 -16.80
C GLU A 144 -10.74 -9.01 -16.39
N ASP A 145 -10.24 -10.23 -16.60
CA ASP A 145 -10.92 -11.48 -16.22
C ASP A 145 -11.17 -11.61 -14.72
N THR A 146 -10.29 -11.00 -13.90
CA THR A 146 -10.38 -11.08 -12.43
C THR A 146 -10.99 -9.83 -11.78
N ASP A 147 -11.37 -8.82 -12.55
CA ASP A 147 -11.85 -7.53 -12.03
C ASP A 147 -13.06 -7.67 -11.09
N GLU A 148 -14.05 -8.45 -11.48
CA GLU A 148 -15.27 -8.64 -10.68
C GLU A 148 -14.99 -9.33 -9.34
N ILE A 149 -14.15 -10.37 -9.34
CA ILE A 149 -13.80 -11.08 -8.12
C ILE A 149 -12.92 -10.21 -7.20
N LEU A 150 -12.02 -9.38 -7.75
CA LEU A 150 -11.22 -8.44 -6.97
C LEU A 150 -12.07 -7.32 -6.36
N ARG A 151 -13.07 -6.82 -7.08
CA ARG A 151 -14.08 -5.89 -6.55
C ARG A 151 -14.87 -6.52 -5.40
N THR A 152 -15.28 -7.76 -5.56
CA THR A 152 -16.00 -8.51 -4.53
C THR A 152 -15.16 -8.66 -3.29
N ILE A 153 -13.90 -9.08 -3.40
CA ILE A 153 -12.97 -9.20 -2.27
C ILE A 153 -12.82 -7.84 -1.57
N ALA A 154 -12.48 -6.78 -2.30
CA ALA A 154 -12.29 -5.45 -1.73
C ALA A 154 -13.56 -4.93 -1.02
N LYS A 155 -14.73 -5.15 -1.62
CA LYS A 155 -16.02 -4.77 -1.03
C LYS A 155 -16.27 -5.49 0.30
N PHE A 156 -16.10 -6.80 0.32
CA PHE A 156 -16.38 -7.58 1.53
C PHE A 156 -15.32 -7.41 2.61
N ASP A 157 -14.08 -7.11 2.27
CA ASP A 157 -13.06 -6.71 3.25
C ASP A 157 -13.41 -5.39 3.94
N GLN A 158 -13.90 -4.40 3.19
CA GLN A 158 -14.41 -3.15 3.76
C GLN A 158 -15.60 -3.38 4.69
N MET A 159 -16.56 -4.21 4.26
CA MET A 159 -17.74 -4.55 5.06
C MET A 159 -17.36 -5.32 6.33
N SER A 160 -16.46 -6.29 6.22
CA SER A 160 -15.98 -7.09 7.35
C SER A 160 -15.32 -6.24 8.42
N ARG A 161 -14.56 -5.24 8.00
CA ARG A 161 -13.89 -4.30 8.91
C ARG A 161 -14.91 -3.48 9.71
N LYS A 162 -15.97 -2.98 9.06
CA LYS A 162 -17.05 -2.22 9.74
C LYS A 162 -17.75 -3.02 10.84
N ILE A 163 -17.93 -4.32 10.64
CA ILE A 163 -18.60 -5.19 11.62
C ILE A 163 -17.62 -5.95 12.51
N ASN A 164 -16.34 -5.61 12.42
CA ASN A 164 -15.24 -6.21 13.22
C ASN A 164 -15.18 -7.73 13.11
N VAL A 165 -15.32 -8.27 11.91
CA VAL A 165 -15.10 -9.70 11.60
C VAL A 165 -13.92 -9.82 10.64
N GLY A 166 -13.34 -11.02 10.55
CA GLY A 166 -12.25 -11.30 9.61
C GLY A 166 -12.67 -11.07 8.16
N GLY A 167 -11.77 -10.48 7.36
CA GLY A 167 -12.00 -10.24 5.95
C GLY A 167 -11.61 -11.41 5.05
N ILE A 168 -11.80 -11.24 3.74
CA ILE A 168 -11.46 -12.24 2.72
C ILE A 168 -9.94 -12.26 2.48
N ALA A 169 -9.37 -11.12 2.10
CA ALA A 169 -7.94 -11.01 1.81
C ALA A 169 -7.11 -10.53 3.01
N THR A 170 -7.70 -9.81 3.96
CA THR A 170 -7.01 -9.33 5.16
C THR A 170 -6.63 -10.46 6.13
N ASP A 171 -7.35 -11.58 6.13
CA ASP A 171 -7.11 -12.70 7.04
C ASP A 171 -6.43 -13.90 6.34
N GLY A 172 -5.32 -13.67 5.67
CA GLY A 172 -4.52 -14.76 5.09
C GLY A 172 -4.93 -15.11 3.65
N PHE A 173 -4.62 -14.25 2.74
CA PHE A 173 -4.98 -14.34 1.32
C PHE A 173 -4.39 -15.55 0.57
N GLN A 174 -3.41 -16.27 1.13
CA GLN A 174 -2.80 -17.45 0.46
C GLN A 174 -3.84 -18.53 0.16
N ARG A 175 -4.89 -18.64 0.97
CA ARG A 175 -6.02 -19.56 0.76
C ARG A 175 -6.88 -19.22 -0.45
N LEU A 176 -6.78 -17.99 -0.95
CA LEU A 176 -7.57 -17.53 -2.10
C LEU A 176 -7.07 -18.07 -3.46
N TYR A 177 -5.93 -18.74 -3.49
CA TYR A 177 -5.43 -19.31 -4.74
C TYR A 177 -5.81 -20.78 -4.88
N THR A 178 -6.30 -21.16 -6.07
CA THR A 178 -6.61 -22.57 -6.40
C THR A 178 -5.37 -23.45 -6.42
N ASP A 179 -4.23 -22.88 -6.85
CA ASP A 179 -2.91 -23.52 -6.76
C ASP A 179 -1.98 -22.59 -5.96
N GLY A 180 -1.63 -23.02 -4.77
CA GLY A 180 -0.68 -22.30 -3.91
C GLY A 180 0.76 -22.28 -4.46
N ARG A 181 1.05 -23.06 -5.51
CA ARG A 181 2.40 -23.16 -6.09
C ARG A 181 2.76 -21.91 -6.87
N LEU A 182 3.98 -21.45 -6.65
CA LEU A 182 4.53 -20.35 -7.41
C LEU A 182 4.95 -20.82 -8.81
N GLY A 183 4.49 -20.10 -9.84
CA GLY A 183 4.88 -20.35 -11.24
C GLY A 183 3.75 -20.85 -12.15
N GLY A 184 2.59 -21.22 -11.60
CA GLY A 184 1.34 -21.32 -12.34
C GLY A 184 0.68 -19.94 -12.55
N LYS A 185 -0.27 -19.81 -13.48
CA LYS A 185 -1.12 -18.62 -13.59
C LYS A 185 -1.84 -18.42 -12.24
N PRO A 186 -1.72 -17.25 -11.60
CA PRO A 186 -2.42 -17.05 -10.33
C PRO A 186 -3.94 -17.07 -10.58
N THR A 187 -4.61 -18.07 -10.03
CA THR A 187 -6.06 -18.25 -10.21
C THR A 187 -6.72 -18.14 -8.85
N ILE A 188 -7.68 -17.24 -8.72
CA ILE A 188 -8.44 -17.04 -7.48
C ILE A 188 -9.51 -18.12 -7.39
N ALA A 189 -9.64 -18.73 -6.21
CA ALA A 189 -10.64 -19.75 -5.92
C ALA A 189 -12.00 -19.08 -5.65
N GLU A 190 -12.82 -18.95 -6.65
CA GLU A 190 -14.14 -18.30 -6.59
C GLU A 190 -15.01 -18.89 -5.49
N GLU A 191 -15.04 -20.23 -5.36
CA GLU A 191 -15.79 -20.92 -4.30
C GLU A 191 -15.40 -20.49 -2.88
N ILE A 192 -14.10 -20.20 -2.64
CA ILE A 192 -13.64 -19.70 -1.35
C ILE A 192 -14.14 -18.27 -1.13
N VAL A 193 -14.09 -17.45 -2.17
CA VAL A 193 -14.61 -16.07 -2.11
C VAL A 193 -16.12 -16.08 -1.82
N GLU A 194 -16.89 -16.94 -2.46
CA GLU A 194 -18.33 -17.09 -2.23
C GLU A 194 -18.66 -17.56 -0.81
N ILE A 195 -17.89 -18.51 -0.25
CA ILE A 195 -18.06 -18.98 1.13
C ILE A 195 -17.81 -17.82 2.10
N GLU A 196 -16.73 -17.07 1.92
CA GLU A 196 -16.37 -15.94 2.78
C GLU A 196 -17.37 -14.78 2.65
N GLN A 197 -17.82 -14.50 1.43
CA GLN A 197 -18.89 -13.54 1.16
C GLN A 197 -20.17 -13.90 1.92
N SER A 198 -20.55 -15.18 1.88
CA SER A 198 -21.74 -15.68 2.59
C SER A 198 -21.57 -15.54 4.10
N ARG A 199 -20.37 -15.86 4.63
CA ARG A 199 -20.03 -15.72 6.05
C ARG A 199 -20.13 -14.26 6.52
N ILE A 200 -19.58 -13.33 5.75
CA ILE A 200 -19.63 -11.90 6.09
C ILE A 200 -21.07 -11.40 5.99
N SER A 201 -21.81 -11.76 4.94
CA SER A 201 -23.20 -11.36 4.72
C SER A 201 -24.13 -11.80 5.84
N GLN A 202 -23.92 -12.97 6.43
CA GLN A 202 -24.72 -13.47 7.57
C GLN A 202 -24.53 -12.64 8.86
N ASN A 203 -23.41 -11.93 8.97
CA ASN A 203 -23.09 -11.06 10.11
C ASN A 203 -23.51 -9.59 9.87
N LEU A 204 -23.89 -9.23 8.63
CA LEU A 204 -24.37 -7.89 8.32
C LEU A 204 -25.83 -7.73 8.77
N GLN A 205 -26.12 -6.66 9.49
CA GLN A 205 -27.50 -6.25 9.76
C GLN A 205 -28.13 -5.69 8.47
N GLU A 206 -29.44 -5.86 8.30
CA GLU A 206 -30.18 -5.54 7.06
C GLU A 206 -29.99 -4.11 6.50
N ASN A 207 -29.45 -3.18 7.28
CA ASN A 207 -29.30 -1.76 6.90
C ASN A 207 -27.86 -1.33 6.54
N SER A 208 -26.93 -2.25 6.34
CA SER A 208 -25.52 -1.93 6.10
C SER A 208 -25.10 -1.81 4.62
N HIS A 209 -26.05 -1.55 3.72
CA HIS A 209 -25.81 -1.32 2.28
C HIS A 209 -25.28 0.11 2.00
N GLU A 210 -24.33 0.60 2.78
CA GLU A 210 -23.68 1.87 2.46
C GLU A 210 -22.74 1.74 1.27
N ASN A 211 -22.61 2.85 0.54
CA ASN A 211 -21.70 2.99 -0.59
C ASN A 211 -20.27 2.58 -0.21
N VAL A 212 -19.88 1.43 -0.71
CA VAL A 212 -18.49 0.97 -0.65
C VAL A 212 -17.80 1.50 -1.90
N ASP A 213 -16.63 2.11 -1.73
CA ASP A 213 -15.83 2.63 -2.85
C ASP A 213 -15.53 1.49 -3.84
N GLY A 214 -16.01 1.64 -5.08
CA GLY A 214 -15.89 0.63 -6.13
C GLY A 214 -14.49 0.48 -6.74
N ASN A 215 -13.55 1.36 -6.39
CA ASN A 215 -12.17 1.26 -6.87
C ASN A 215 -11.40 0.21 -6.05
N TRP A 216 -11.46 -1.04 -6.50
CA TRP A 216 -10.80 -2.15 -5.81
C TRP A 216 -9.27 -1.99 -5.73
N GLN A 217 -8.64 -1.38 -6.74
CA GLN A 217 -7.18 -1.17 -6.73
C GLN A 217 -6.75 -0.35 -5.53
N ARG A 218 -7.56 0.64 -5.16
CA ARG A 218 -7.34 1.49 -4.00
C ARG A 218 -7.70 0.83 -2.68
N ARG A 219 -8.65 -0.11 -2.68
CA ARG A 219 -9.30 -0.63 -1.47
C ARG A 219 -8.94 -2.06 -1.08
N ILE A 220 -8.38 -2.83 -2.01
CA ILE A 220 -7.97 -4.21 -1.71
C ILE A 220 -6.74 -4.21 -0.82
N ASN A 221 -6.58 -5.27 0.00
CA ASN A 221 -5.36 -5.44 0.80
C ASN A 221 -4.11 -5.37 -0.07
N GLY A 222 -3.18 -4.45 0.24
CA GLY A 222 -2.01 -4.18 -0.57
C GLY A 222 -1.04 -5.37 -0.67
N HIS A 223 -0.87 -6.12 0.40
CA HIS A 223 -0.05 -7.33 0.38
C HIS A 223 -0.61 -8.40 -0.57
N PHE A 224 -1.94 -8.53 -0.65
CA PHE A 224 -2.60 -9.42 -1.60
C PHE A 224 -2.39 -8.94 -3.03
N LEU A 225 -2.57 -7.64 -3.28
CA LEU A 225 -2.35 -7.03 -4.60
C LEU A 225 -0.91 -7.24 -5.09
N MET A 226 0.08 -7.03 -4.23
CA MET A 226 1.48 -7.31 -4.55
C MET A 226 1.76 -8.79 -4.72
N ASP A 227 1.05 -9.67 -4.04
CA ASP A 227 1.23 -11.12 -4.21
C ASP A 227 0.71 -11.60 -5.57
N ILE A 228 -0.45 -11.11 -6.00
CA ILE A 228 -0.97 -11.37 -7.36
C ILE A 228 0.04 -10.89 -8.41
N SER A 229 0.53 -9.66 -8.28
CA SER A 229 1.51 -9.07 -9.19
C SER A 229 2.80 -9.90 -9.27
N TYR A 230 3.31 -10.31 -8.12
CA TYR A 230 4.49 -11.15 -8.02
C TYR A 230 4.30 -12.52 -8.68
N ARG A 231 3.16 -13.17 -8.42
CA ARG A 231 2.82 -14.48 -9.04
C ARG A 231 2.68 -14.35 -10.55
N MET A 232 2.09 -13.27 -11.05
CA MET A 232 1.97 -13.00 -12.49
C MET A 232 3.35 -12.82 -13.12
N VAL A 233 4.26 -12.05 -12.51
CA VAL A 233 5.63 -11.90 -12.98
C VAL A 233 6.35 -13.25 -13.05
N VAL A 234 6.28 -14.06 -11.99
CA VAL A 234 6.95 -15.36 -11.96
C VAL A 234 6.34 -16.33 -12.99
N PHE A 235 5.02 -16.32 -13.15
CA PHE A 235 4.34 -17.14 -14.15
C PHE A 235 4.80 -16.81 -15.57
N LEU A 236 4.80 -15.53 -15.95
CA LEU A 236 5.22 -15.12 -17.30
C LEU A 236 6.72 -15.37 -17.52
N ALA A 237 7.55 -15.07 -16.54
CA ALA A 237 8.98 -15.29 -16.64
C ALA A 237 9.35 -16.77 -16.78
N ARG A 238 8.64 -17.66 -16.08
CA ARG A 238 8.87 -19.12 -16.19
C ARG A 238 8.41 -19.75 -17.50
N LYS A 239 7.57 -19.06 -18.28
CA LYS A 239 7.31 -19.47 -19.67
C LYS A 239 8.55 -19.37 -20.56
N LEU A 240 9.53 -18.54 -20.19
CA LEU A 240 10.80 -18.40 -20.91
C LEU A 240 11.91 -19.23 -20.30
N ASP A 241 12.08 -19.11 -19.01
CA ASP A 241 13.04 -19.91 -18.24
C ASP A 241 12.34 -20.49 -17.01
N SER A 242 12.12 -21.81 -17.04
CA SER A 242 11.46 -22.53 -15.94
C SER A 242 12.19 -22.40 -14.59
N ARG A 243 13.46 -21.98 -14.61
CA ARG A 243 14.30 -21.76 -13.43
C ARG A 243 14.22 -20.33 -12.90
N PHE A 244 13.47 -19.45 -13.57
CA PHE A 244 13.36 -18.06 -13.14
C PHE A 244 12.89 -17.97 -11.68
N SER A 245 13.61 -17.21 -10.92
CA SER A 245 13.29 -16.89 -9.54
C SER A 245 13.66 -15.44 -9.26
N VAL A 246 12.80 -14.75 -8.55
CA VAL A 246 13.00 -13.38 -8.07
C VAL A 246 12.38 -13.25 -6.70
N GLU A 247 12.98 -12.47 -5.82
CA GLU A 247 12.38 -12.17 -4.53
C GLU A 247 11.27 -11.14 -4.67
N LYS A 248 10.15 -11.33 -3.96
CA LYS A 248 9.03 -10.39 -3.95
C LYS A 248 9.47 -8.97 -3.55
N LYS A 249 10.38 -8.85 -2.58
CA LYS A 249 10.95 -7.57 -2.14
C LYS A 249 11.69 -6.83 -3.27
N PHE A 250 12.34 -7.56 -4.17
CA PHE A 250 13.01 -6.97 -5.34
C PHE A 250 12.01 -6.39 -6.34
N LEU A 251 10.90 -7.09 -6.59
CA LEU A 251 9.80 -6.59 -7.42
C LEU A 251 9.22 -5.29 -6.85
N ILE A 252 8.91 -5.26 -5.55
CA ILE A 252 8.36 -4.08 -4.88
C ILE A 252 9.34 -2.89 -4.98
N ARG A 253 10.63 -3.11 -4.77
CA ARG A 253 11.66 -2.07 -4.96
C ARG A 253 11.70 -1.52 -6.39
N ALA A 254 11.56 -2.39 -7.38
CA ALA A 254 11.51 -1.96 -8.77
C ALA A 254 10.26 -1.12 -9.07
N PHE A 255 9.11 -1.45 -8.49
CA PHE A 255 7.89 -0.66 -8.58
C PHE A 255 8.08 0.71 -7.91
N LEU A 256 8.61 0.73 -6.68
CA LEU A 256 8.92 1.96 -5.95
C LEU A 256 9.84 2.90 -6.75
N SER A 257 10.87 2.38 -7.40
CA SER A 257 11.81 3.18 -8.18
C SER A 257 11.17 3.87 -9.41
N ARG A 258 9.96 3.48 -9.79
CA ARG A 258 9.27 3.98 -10.99
C ARG A 258 7.94 4.66 -10.73
N SER A 259 7.29 4.36 -9.61
CA SER A 259 5.91 4.78 -9.34
C SER A 259 5.66 6.28 -9.39
N PHE A 260 6.70 7.10 -9.17
CA PHE A 260 6.61 8.56 -9.19
C PHE A 260 7.39 9.21 -10.35
N ASN A 261 8.04 8.42 -11.23
CA ASN A 261 8.87 8.96 -12.32
C ASN A 261 8.09 9.42 -13.56
N SER A 262 6.81 9.06 -13.69
CA SER A 262 5.94 9.45 -14.80
C SER A 262 4.55 9.82 -14.27
N ILE A 263 4.51 10.88 -13.47
CA ILE A 263 3.25 11.38 -12.92
C ILE A 263 2.56 12.17 -14.03
N ASP A 264 1.36 11.71 -14.42
CA ASP A 264 0.42 12.48 -15.22
C ASP A 264 -0.34 13.44 -14.29
N GLU A 265 -0.65 14.66 -14.78
CA GLU A 265 -1.49 15.61 -14.04
C GLU A 265 -2.88 15.05 -13.71
N ALA A 266 -3.34 14.04 -14.45
CA ALA A 266 -4.58 13.31 -14.19
C ALA A 266 -4.46 12.21 -13.10
N ASP A 267 -3.26 11.91 -12.61
CA ASP A 267 -3.06 10.89 -11.56
C ASP A 267 -3.66 11.40 -10.23
N GLU A 268 -4.80 10.83 -9.82
CA GLU A 268 -5.49 11.18 -8.58
C GLU A 268 -4.61 11.00 -7.33
N ARG A 269 -3.72 10.03 -7.33
CA ARG A 269 -2.75 9.80 -6.26
C ARG A 269 -1.75 10.95 -6.17
N ALA A 270 -1.24 11.40 -7.32
CA ALA A 270 -0.32 12.53 -7.39
C ALA A 270 -1.00 13.82 -6.91
N GLN A 271 -2.21 14.07 -7.36
CA GLN A 271 -3.03 15.20 -6.90
C GLN A 271 -3.27 15.14 -5.39
N TYR A 272 -3.55 13.96 -4.85
CA TYR A 272 -3.74 13.76 -3.41
C TYR A 272 -2.50 14.15 -2.60
N PHE A 273 -1.32 13.63 -2.97
CA PHE A 273 -0.08 13.93 -2.23
C PHE A 273 0.33 15.39 -2.38
N ASP A 274 0.23 15.97 -3.58
CA ASP A 274 0.53 17.38 -3.80
C ASP A 274 -0.36 18.30 -2.95
N LEU A 275 -1.66 18.06 -2.97
CA LEU A 275 -2.63 18.87 -2.20
C LEU A 275 -2.41 18.72 -0.69
N LYS A 276 -2.22 17.49 -0.19
CA LYS A 276 -2.01 17.24 1.24
C LYS A 276 -0.70 17.84 1.74
N LEU A 277 0.39 17.66 1.01
CA LEU A 277 1.69 18.21 1.41
C LEU A 277 1.71 19.73 1.33
N ARG A 278 1.07 20.35 0.35
CA ARG A 278 0.90 21.82 0.32
C ARG A 278 0.04 22.32 1.49
N TYR A 279 -0.96 21.56 1.92
CA TYR A 279 -1.78 21.92 3.07
C TYR A 279 -1.01 21.84 4.39
N ILE A 280 -0.25 20.76 4.59
CA ILE A 280 0.55 20.50 5.79
C ILE A 280 1.66 21.57 5.97
N PHE A 281 2.28 21.99 4.87
CA PHE A 281 3.46 22.86 4.88
C PHE A 281 3.18 24.28 4.34
N LYS A 282 2.01 24.80 4.60
CA LYS A 282 1.68 26.21 4.39
C LYS A 282 2.39 27.09 5.42
#